data_8f7bd983bce7ceb5e902c0a62ad01997
#
_entry.id   8f7bd983bce7ceb5e902c0a62ad01997
#
_cell.length_a   1.000
_cell.length_b   1.000
_cell.length_c   1.000
_cell.angle_alpha   90.00
_cell.angle_beta   90.00
_cell.angle_gamma   90.00
#
_symmetry.space_group_name_H-M   'P 1'
#
loop_
_entity.id
_entity.type
_entity.pdbx_description
1 polymer ?
#
loop_
_entity_poly.entity_id
_entity_poly.type
_entity_poly.pdbx_seq_one_letter_code
_entity_poly.pdbx_strand_id
1 'polypeptide(L)'
;RRILEALINQGCRLAQPGEFTRRAYLNGRMDLSRAEAVADIIASESKAQHQMAMKQLRGGYSEELNALREELLRLTGLMELELDFPEEDVEFADRTELLALCDQIELKLKKLIDSYRLGNAVKRGIPVAIVGTTNVGKSTLLNTLLGEERAIVSDIHGTTRDTIEDTMHIGGYLFRFVDTAGLRETEDTIESL
;
A
#
# COMPACT_ATOMS: atom_id res chain seq x y z
N ARG A 1 19.31 -20.47 18.79
CA ARG A 1 20.59 -20.63 18.06
C ARG A 1 20.94 -22.10 17.94
N ARG A 2 21.06 -22.86 19.03
CA ARG A 2 21.39 -24.31 19.02
C ARG A 2 20.46 -25.19 18.19
N ILE A 3 19.15 -24.88 18.14
CA ILE A 3 18.18 -25.64 17.32
C ILE A 3 18.46 -25.42 15.82
N LEU A 4 18.73 -24.18 15.39
CA LEU A 4 19.07 -23.89 14.01
C LEU A 4 20.38 -24.59 13.58
N GLU A 5 21.39 -24.57 14.44
CA GLU A 5 22.67 -25.28 14.21
C GLU A 5 22.45 -26.78 14.04
N ALA A 6 21.63 -27.40 14.90
CA ALA A 6 21.29 -28.82 14.79
C ALA A 6 20.57 -29.15 13.46
N LEU A 7 19.62 -28.31 13.03
CA LEU A 7 18.91 -28.48 11.76
C LEU A 7 19.85 -28.34 10.55
N ILE A 8 20.74 -27.36 10.58
CA ILE A 8 21.73 -27.15 9.50
C ILE A 8 22.67 -28.34 9.42
N ASN A 9 23.14 -28.88 10.56
CA ASN A 9 23.99 -30.07 10.61
C ASN A 9 23.29 -31.34 10.09
N GLN A 10 21.95 -31.35 10.08
CA GLN A 10 21.14 -32.42 9.49
C GLN A 10 20.81 -32.17 8.00
N GLY A 11 21.47 -31.23 7.34
CA GLY A 11 21.31 -30.96 5.91
C GLY A 11 20.22 -29.92 5.57
N CYS A 12 19.61 -29.28 6.56
CA CYS A 12 18.71 -28.15 6.30
C CYS A 12 19.53 -26.92 5.88
N ARG A 13 18.96 -26.10 4.99
CA ARG A 13 19.51 -24.79 4.65
C ARG A 13 18.69 -23.66 5.28
N LEU A 14 19.30 -22.51 5.43
CA LEU A 14 18.57 -21.30 5.80
C LEU A 14 17.67 -20.89 4.65
N ALA A 15 16.48 -20.41 5.00
CA ALA A 15 15.55 -19.83 4.03
C ALA A 15 16.08 -18.48 3.53
N GLN A 16 15.81 -18.19 2.26
CA GLN A 16 16.07 -16.87 1.70
C GLN A 16 15.07 -15.83 2.22
N PRO A 17 15.39 -14.53 2.20
CA PRO A 17 14.44 -13.48 2.54
C PRO A 17 13.13 -13.63 1.75
N GLY A 18 11.99 -13.61 2.45
CA GLY A 18 10.66 -13.76 1.84
C GLY A 18 10.27 -15.19 1.42
N GLU A 19 11.13 -16.20 1.57
CA GLU A 19 10.85 -17.58 1.10
C GLU A 19 9.61 -18.19 1.77
N PHE A 20 9.40 -17.99 3.07
CA PHE A 20 8.21 -18.49 3.76
C PHE A 20 6.93 -17.86 3.23
N THR A 21 6.92 -16.54 3.05
CA THR A 21 5.78 -15.79 2.50
C THR A 21 5.47 -16.24 1.07
N ARG A 22 6.51 -16.38 0.24
CA ARG A 22 6.36 -16.87 -1.13
C ARG A 22 5.77 -18.28 -1.17
N ARG A 23 6.23 -19.19 -0.31
CA ARG A 23 5.67 -20.55 -0.22
C ARG A 23 4.23 -20.55 0.26
N ALA A 24 3.89 -19.71 1.23
CA ALA A 24 2.51 -19.57 1.71
C ALA A 24 1.57 -19.09 0.60
N TYR A 25 2.00 -18.11 -0.20
CA TYR A 25 1.28 -17.63 -1.38
C TYR A 25 1.11 -18.72 -2.44
N LEU A 26 2.19 -19.40 -2.85
CA LEU A 26 2.15 -20.46 -3.86
C LEU A 26 1.28 -21.66 -3.45
N ASN A 27 1.18 -21.94 -2.16
CA ASN A 27 0.34 -23.02 -1.62
C ASN A 27 -1.09 -22.55 -1.26
N GLY A 28 -1.51 -21.35 -1.70
CA GLY A 28 -2.87 -20.84 -1.48
C GLY A 28 -3.23 -20.54 -0.01
N ARG A 29 -2.23 -20.50 0.90
CA ARG A 29 -2.46 -20.20 2.33
C ARG A 29 -2.49 -18.69 2.61
N MET A 30 -2.11 -17.88 1.65
CA MET A 30 -2.02 -16.42 1.74
C MET A 30 -2.28 -15.85 0.35
N ASP A 31 -3.09 -14.81 0.26
CA ASP A 31 -3.26 -14.03 -0.97
C ASP A 31 -2.09 -13.05 -1.18
N LEU A 32 -2.01 -12.45 -2.37
CA LEU A 32 -0.94 -11.52 -2.71
C LEU A 32 -0.96 -10.27 -1.83
N SER A 33 -2.15 -9.75 -1.50
CA SER A 33 -2.31 -8.57 -0.65
C SER A 33 -1.73 -8.80 0.75
N ARG A 34 -1.98 -9.97 1.34
CA ARG A 34 -1.39 -10.38 2.63
C ARG A 34 0.11 -10.60 2.53
N ALA A 35 0.59 -11.16 1.42
CA ALA A 35 2.02 -11.37 1.18
C ALA A 35 2.78 -10.02 1.09
N GLU A 36 2.22 -9.04 0.41
CA GLU A 36 2.74 -7.67 0.36
C GLU A 36 2.72 -7.00 1.74
N ALA A 37 1.65 -7.21 2.52
CA ALA A 37 1.55 -6.66 3.86
C ALA A 37 2.66 -7.15 4.80
N VAL A 38 3.17 -8.38 4.62
CA VAL A 38 4.35 -8.87 5.38
C VAL A 38 5.58 -8.01 5.08
N ALA A 39 5.82 -7.68 3.81
CA ALA A 39 6.93 -6.80 3.43
C ALA A 39 6.73 -5.39 3.98
N ASP A 40 5.52 -4.85 3.91
CA ASP A 40 5.18 -3.53 4.44
C ASP A 40 5.35 -3.44 5.98
N ILE A 41 5.04 -4.52 6.73
CA ILE A 41 5.28 -4.59 8.17
C ILE A 41 6.78 -4.50 8.47
N ILE A 42 7.60 -5.22 7.70
CA ILE A 42 9.06 -5.24 7.89
C ILE A 42 9.67 -3.87 7.54
N ALA A 43 9.15 -3.22 6.48
CA ALA A 43 9.62 -1.92 6.02
C ALA A 43 8.98 -0.73 6.76
N SER A 44 8.04 -0.96 7.68
CA SER A 44 7.34 0.13 8.36
C SER A 44 8.26 0.90 9.30
N GLU A 45 8.37 2.19 9.08
CA GLU A 45 9.15 3.13 9.88
C GLU A 45 8.30 3.93 10.87
N SER A 46 6.97 3.95 10.68
CA SER A 46 6.05 4.67 11.54
C SER A 46 4.94 3.77 12.10
N LYS A 47 4.36 4.20 13.22
CA LYS A 47 3.22 3.50 13.85
C LYS A 47 2.02 3.41 12.90
N ALA A 48 1.76 4.45 12.13
CA ALA A 48 0.66 4.49 11.17
C ALA A 48 0.87 3.48 10.03
N GLN A 49 2.09 3.40 9.46
CA GLN A 49 2.46 2.40 8.47
C GLN A 49 2.28 0.97 9.00
N HIS A 50 2.80 0.71 10.19
CA HIS A 50 2.69 -0.61 10.83
C HIS A 50 1.23 -1.03 11.05
N GLN A 51 0.39 -0.12 11.57
CA GLN A 51 -1.04 -0.40 11.79
C GLN A 51 -1.78 -0.67 10.48
N MET A 52 -1.47 0.07 9.42
CA MET A 52 -2.05 -0.12 8.10
C MET A 52 -1.66 -1.48 7.51
N ALA A 53 -0.38 -1.84 7.54
CA ALA A 53 0.12 -3.13 7.08
C ALA A 53 -0.47 -4.30 7.89
N MET A 54 -0.60 -4.16 9.20
CA MET A 54 -1.25 -5.16 10.07
C MET A 54 -2.73 -5.34 9.73
N LYS A 55 -3.47 -4.27 9.41
CA LYS A 55 -4.86 -4.35 8.96
C LYS A 55 -4.96 -5.10 7.63
N GLN A 56 -4.06 -4.83 6.70
CA GLN A 56 -3.99 -5.52 5.41
C GLN A 56 -3.65 -7.01 5.58
N LEU A 57 -2.68 -7.35 6.43
CA LEU A 57 -2.31 -8.73 6.74
C LEU A 57 -3.49 -9.53 7.31
N ARG A 58 -4.35 -8.90 8.12
CA ARG A 58 -5.56 -9.52 8.66
C ARG A 58 -6.68 -9.72 7.64
N GLY A 59 -6.49 -9.29 6.39
CA GLY A 59 -7.44 -9.53 5.29
C GLY A 59 -8.50 -8.46 5.10
N GLY A 60 -8.32 -7.25 5.63
CA GLY A 60 -9.35 -6.23 5.66
C GLY A 60 -9.98 -5.83 4.32
N TYR A 61 -9.26 -5.98 3.20
CA TYR A 61 -9.82 -5.72 1.85
C TYR A 61 -10.20 -7.00 1.12
N SER A 62 -9.46 -8.08 1.33
CA SER A 62 -9.66 -9.36 0.63
C SER A 62 -11.03 -9.97 0.95
N GLU A 63 -11.49 -9.85 2.19
CA GLU A 63 -12.79 -10.40 2.61
C GLU A 63 -13.97 -9.67 1.94
N GLU A 64 -13.92 -8.34 1.87
CA GLU A 64 -14.96 -7.55 1.22
C GLU A 64 -15.03 -7.80 -0.29
N LEU A 65 -13.87 -7.88 -0.96
CA LEU A 65 -13.79 -8.17 -2.40
C LEU A 65 -14.21 -9.59 -2.72
N ASN A 66 -13.87 -10.56 -1.86
CA ASN A 66 -14.32 -11.94 -2.03
C ASN A 66 -15.84 -12.07 -1.88
N ALA A 67 -16.46 -11.39 -0.92
CA ALA A 67 -17.91 -11.38 -0.79
C ALA A 67 -18.59 -10.87 -2.06
N LEU A 68 -18.13 -9.75 -2.63
CA LEU A 68 -18.66 -9.21 -3.89
C LEU A 68 -18.45 -10.16 -5.07
N ARG A 69 -17.27 -10.82 -5.12
CA ARG A 69 -16.97 -11.82 -6.13
C ARG A 69 -17.93 -13.02 -6.07
N GLU A 70 -18.22 -13.53 -4.89
CA GLU A 70 -19.15 -14.65 -4.73
C GLU A 70 -20.57 -14.28 -5.14
N GLU A 71 -21.02 -13.07 -4.82
CA GLU A 71 -22.33 -12.57 -5.29
C GLU A 71 -22.40 -12.45 -6.83
N LEU A 72 -21.31 -11.92 -7.45
CA LEU A 72 -21.21 -11.86 -8.91
C LEU A 72 -21.24 -13.26 -9.56
N LEU A 73 -20.48 -14.20 -9.00
CA LEU A 73 -20.46 -15.59 -9.49
C LEU A 73 -21.83 -16.24 -9.36
N ARG A 74 -22.58 -15.98 -8.28
CA ARG A 74 -23.94 -16.48 -8.13
C ARG A 74 -24.85 -15.95 -9.22
N LEU A 75 -24.82 -14.65 -9.48
CA LEU A 75 -25.69 -14.03 -10.50
C LEU A 75 -25.29 -14.45 -11.92
N THR A 76 -23.99 -14.52 -12.23
CA THR A 76 -23.53 -15.04 -13.53
C THR A 76 -23.95 -16.49 -13.74
N GLY A 77 -23.87 -17.34 -12.71
CA GLY A 77 -24.34 -18.72 -12.81
C GLY A 77 -25.84 -18.83 -13.07
N LEU A 78 -26.68 -17.97 -12.49
CA LEU A 78 -28.10 -17.92 -12.78
C LEU A 78 -28.38 -17.45 -14.22
N MET A 79 -27.59 -16.48 -14.73
CA MET A 79 -27.71 -16.03 -16.13
C MET A 79 -27.27 -17.11 -17.13
N GLU A 80 -26.22 -17.88 -16.82
CA GLU A 80 -25.80 -19.02 -17.63
C GLU A 80 -26.88 -20.10 -17.67
N LEU A 81 -27.53 -20.38 -16.54
CA LEU A 81 -28.63 -21.33 -16.46
C LEU A 81 -29.83 -20.87 -17.32
N GLU A 82 -30.16 -19.58 -17.33
CA GLU A 82 -31.22 -19.00 -18.17
C GLU A 82 -30.88 -19.14 -19.66
N LEU A 83 -29.61 -19.03 -20.04
CA LEU A 83 -29.17 -19.21 -21.43
C LEU A 83 -29.17 -20.68 -21.86
N ASP A 84 -28.93 -21.60 -20.95
CA ASP A 84 -28.92 -23.03 -21.25
C ASP A 84 -30.32 -23.64 -21.37
N PHE A 85 -31.34 -23.01 -20.76
CA PHE A 85 -32.73 -23.46 -20.78
C PHE A 85 -33.69 -22.41 -21.35
N PRO A 86 -33.50 -21.96 -22.61
CA PRO A 86 -34.31 -20.90 -23.21
C PRO A 86 -35.74 -21.31 -23.52
N GLU A 87 -36.08 -22.61 -23.44
CA GLU A 87 -37.44 -23.14 -23.68
C GLU A 87 -38.35 -23.01 -22.45
N GLU A 88 -37.77 -22.79 -21.27
CA GLU A 88 -38.53 -22.51 -20.06
C GLU A 88 -38.68 -21.00 -19.92
N ASP A 89 -39.89 -20.44 -20.05
CA ASP A 89 -40.22 -19.02 -19.84
C ASP A 89 -40.00 -18.60 -18.35
N VAL A 90 -38.86 -18.93 -17.78
CA VAL A 90 -38.50 -18.65 -16.39
C VAL A 90 -37.26 -17.75 -16.36
N GLU A 91 -37.41 -16.55 -15.84
CA GLU A 91 -36.27 -15.71 -15.51
C GLU A 91 -35.62 -16.21 -14.22
N PHE A 92 -34.41 -16.86 -14.31
CA PHE A 92 -33.65 -17.34 -13.17
C PHE A 92 -32.84 -16.23 -12.53
N ALA A 93 -32.45 -15.19 -13.29
CA ALA A 93 -31.67 -14.06 -12.82
C ALA A 93 -32.50 -12.77 -12.81
N ASP A 94 -32.68 -12.16 -11.64
CA ASP A 94 -33.26 -10.83 -11.54
C ASP A 94 -32.25 -9.79 -12.04
N ARG A 95 -32.56 -9.19 -13.19
CA ARG A 95 -31.70 -8.13 -13.80
C ARG A 95 -31.63 -6.88 -12.94
N THR A 96 -32.65 -6.63 -12.13
CA THR A 96 -32.67 -5.50 -11.19
C THR A 96 -31.64 -5.77 -10.07
N GLU A 97 -31.59 -7.02 -9.57
CA GLU A 97 -30.59 -7.44 -8.59
C GLU A 97 -29.17 -7.33 -9.14
N LEU A 98 -28.94 -7.73 -10.40
CA LEU A 98 -27.64 -7.59 -11.06
C LEU A 98 -27.20 -6.12 -11.16
N LEU A 99 -28.06 -5.23 -11.60
CA LEU A 99 -27.75 -3.81 -11.71
C LEU A 99 -27.46 -3.19 -10.34
N ALA A 100 -28.27 -3.52 -9.33
CA ALA A 100 -28.03 -3.06 -7.97
C ALA A 100 -26.67 -3.56 -7.40
N LEU A 101 -26.27 -4.79 -7.73
CA LEU A 101 -24.96 -5.32 -7.35
C LEU A 101 -23.83 -4.59 -8.09
N CYS A 102 -23.97 -4.30 -9.37
CA CYS A 102 -22.99 -3.51 -10.13
C CYS A 102 -22.81 -2.12 -9.51
N ASP A 103 -23.89 -1.47 -9.12
CA ASP A 103 -23.85 -0.16 -8.44
C ASP A 103 -23.14 -0.25 -7.09
N GLN A 104 -23.36 -1.32 -6.32
CA GLN A 104 -22.64 -1.55 -5.05
C GLN A 104 -21.16 -1.76 -5.26
N ILE A 105 -20.78 -2.55 -6.27
CA ILE A 105 -19.37 -2.78 -6.64
C ILE A 105 -18.72 -1.46 -7.04
N GLU A 106 -19.39 -0.67 -7.92
CA GLU A 106 -18.88 0.63 -8.35
C GLU A 106 -18.65 1.57 -7.15
N LEU A 107 -19.61 1.65 -6.23
CA LEU A 107 -19.50 2.48 -5.04
C LEU A 107 -18.32 2.05 -4.13
N LYS A 108 -18.12 0.73 -3.95
CA LYS A 108 -17.01 0.21 -3.17
C LYS A 108 -15.67 0.48 -3.85
N LEU A 109 -15.57 0.28 -5.16
CA LEU A 109 -14.35 0.58 -5.91
C LEU A 109 -14.00 2.07 -5.86
N LYS A 110 -14.99 2.96 -5.99
CA LYS A 110 -14.76 4.42 -5.84
C LYS A 110 -14.20 4.75 -4.46
N LYS A 111 -14.77 4.20 -3.38
CA LYS A 111 -14.24 4.40 -2.02
C LYS A 111 -12.80 3.90 -1.87
N LEU A 112 -12.46 2.76 -2.47
CA LEU A 112 -11.08 2.25 -2.46
C LEU A 112 -10.14 3.17 -3.23
N ILE A 113 -10.55 3.68 -4.39
CA ILE A 113 -9.76 4.64 -5.20
C ILE A 113 -9.55 5.94 -4.42
N ASP A 114 -10.58 6.48 -3.81
CA ASP A 114 -10.49 7.72 -3.02
C ASP A 114 -9.59 7.55 -1.80
N SER A 115 -9.64 6.38 -1.15
CA SER A 115 -8.78 6.06 -0.02
C SER A 115 -7.30 5.84 -0.40
N TYR A 116 -7.02 5.57 -1.69
CA TYR A 116 -5.67 5.28 -2.19
C TYR A 116 -4.69 6.44 -1.93
N ARG A 117 -5.13 7.69 -2.15
CA ARG A 117 -4.28 8.88 -1.94
C ARG A 117 -3.82 8.97 -0.49
N LEU A 118 -4.73 8.80 0.45
CA LEU A 118 -4.41 8.83 1.88
C LEU A 118 -3.55 7.63 2.29
N GLY A 119 -3.92 6.43 1.83
CA GLY A 119 -3.16 5.21 2.09
C GLY A 119 -1.74 5.29 1.56
N ASN A 120 -1.56 5.80 0.34
CA ASN A 120 -0.23 5.97 -0.26
C ASN A 120 0.60 7.04 0.47
N ALA A 121 -0.02 8.13 0.92
CA ALA A 121 0.67 9.13 1.74
C ALA A 121 1.13 8.54 3.08
N VAL A 122 0.31 7.71 3.73
CA VAL A 122 0.72 7.02 4.97
C VAL A 122 1.83 6.02 4.69
N LYS A 123 1.72 5.22 3.61
CA LYS A 123 2.70 4.17 3.25
C LYS A 123 4.06 4.75 2.85
N ARG A 124 4.08 5.81 2.05
CA ARG A 124 5.31 6.43 1.51
C ARG A 124 5.83 7.60 2.34
N GLY A 125 5.10 8.01 3.35
CA GLY A 125 5.32 9.26 4.07
C GLY A 125 4.60 10.43 3.40
N ILE A 126 4.14 11.36 4.23
CA ILE A 126 3.40 12.56 3.80
C ILE A 126 4.39 13.55 3.18
N PRO A 127 4.28 13.86 1.88
CA PRO A 127 5.19 14.82 1.25
C PRO A 127 4.88 16.23 1.73
N VAL A 128 5.91 16.96 2.15
CA VAL A 128 5.83 18.36 2.59
C VAL A 128 6.80 19.20 1.76
N ALA A 129 6.30 20.20 1.09
CA ALA A 129 7.10 21.17 0.36
C ALA A 129 7.15 22.49 1.10
N ILE A 130 8.35 23.02 1.39
CA ILE A 130 8.54 24.34 1.98
C ILE A 130 8.76 25.34 0.85
N VAL A 131 7.75 26.19 0.58
CA VAL A 131 7.75 27.11 -0.55
C VAL A 131 7.95 28.56 -0.05
N GLY A 132 8.70 29.36 -0.81
CA GLY A 132 8.94 30.78 -0.50
C GLY A 132 10.09 31.34 -1.32
N THR A 133 10.23 32.69 -1.36
CA THR A 133 11.31 33.39 -2.07
C THR A 133 12.69 33.03 -1.49
N THR A 134 13.75 33.37 -2.21
CA THR A 134 15.13 33.15 -1.74
C THR A 134 15.39 33.90 -0.43
N ASN A 135 16.18 33.33 0.46
CA ASN A 135 16.64 33.95 1.72
C ASN A 135 15.56 34.32 2.76
N VAL A 136 14.37 33.70 2.70
CA VAL A 136 13.30 33.91 3.71
C VAL A 136 13.39 32.95 4.91
N GLY A 137 14.44 32.16 5.03
CA GLY A 137 14.64 31.26 6.19
C GLY A 137 14.09 29.86 6.03
N LYS A 138 13.78 29.37 4.79
CA LYS A 138 13.30 28.00 4.54
C LYS A 138 14.23 26.95 5.11
N SER A 139 15.52 27.02 4.80
CA SER A 139 16.54 26.09 5.29
C SER A 139 16.71 26.16 6.81
N THR A 140 16.59 27.35 7.39
CA THR A 140 16.64 27.52 8.85
C THR A 140 15.44 26.85 9.51
N LEU A 141 14.23 27.06 8.96
CA LEU A 141 13.02 26.38 9.43
C LEU A 141 13.14 24.86 9.34
N LEU A 142 13.58 24.33 8.18
CA LEU A 142 13.78 22.89 7.99
C LEU A 142 14.82 22.34 8.98
N ASN A 143 15.97 23.01 9.12
CA ASN A 143 17.01 22.60 10.06
C ASN A 143 16.55 22.64 11.52
N THR A 144 15.70 23.62 11.89
CA THR A 144 15.12 23.68 13.24
C THR A 144 14.18 22.52 13.47
N LEU A 145 13.27 22.25 12.53
CA LEU A 145 12.35 21.11 12.61
C LEU A 145 13.09 19.77 12.71
N LEU A 146 14.08 19.55 11.84
CA LEU A 146 14.88 18.32 11.85
C LEU A 146 15.82 18.24 13.06
N GLY A 147 16.30 19.36 13.58
CA GLY A 147 17.21 19.44 14.74
C GLY A 147 16.56 19.01 16.04
N GLU A 148 15.28 19.23 16.22
CA GLU A 148 14.53 18.83 17.41
C GLU A 148 14.31 17.30 17.47
N GLU A 149 14.25 16.59 16.33
CA GLU A 149 14.02 15.15 16.30
C GLU A 149 15.27 14.29 16.07
N ARG A 150 16.36 14.82 15.54
CA ARG A 150 17.64 14.07 15.38
C ARG A 150 18.18 13.46 16.67
N ALA A 151 17.65 13.86 17.81
CA ALA A 151 17.97 13.28 19.12
C ALA A 151 17.36 11.87 19.34
N ILE A 152 16.48 11.37 18.45
CA ILE A 152 15.67 10.16 18.67
C ILE A 152 15.92 9.05 17.63
N VAL A 153 16.53 9.32 16.47
CA VAL A 153 16.64 8.32 15.38
C VAL A 153 18.10 8.03 15.02
N SER A 154 18.48 6.75 15.11
CA SER A 154 19.78 6.21 14.69
C SER A 154 19.96 6.25 13.17
N ASP A 155 21.20 6.52 12.74
CA ASP A 155 21.69 6.53 11.37
C ASP A 155 21.33 5.26 10.58
N ILE A 156 20.32 5.33 9.72
CA ILE A 156 20.16 4.39 8.63
C ILE A 156 20.16 5.19 7.33
N HIS A 157 21.32 5.28 6.72
CA HIS A 157 21.50 5.82 5.38
C HIS A 157 20.88 4.84 4.37
N GLY A 158 19.71 5.18 3.83
CA GLY A 158 19.13 4.50 2.66
C GLY A 158 19.73 5.05 1.37
N THR A 159 20.47 4.20 0.68
CA THR A 159 21.03 4.45 -0.65
C THR A 159 19.94 4.55 -1.70
N THR A 160 19.65 5.76 -2.24
CA THR A 160 19.30 5.93 -3.66
C THR A 160 19.54 7.38 -4.07
N ARG A 161 20.25 7.55 -5.17
CA ARG A 161 20.47 8.79 -5.93
C ARG A 161 19.12 9.29 -6.42
N ASP A 162 18.64 10.38 -5.89
CA ASP A 162 17.74 11.37 -6.51
C ASP A 162 16.96 12.07 -5.40
N THR A 163 17.18 13.39 -5.26
CA THR A 163 16.60 14.32 -4.30
C THR A 163 16.93 14.02 -2.82
N ILE A 164 17.57 14.97 -2.16
CA ILE A 164 17.81 14.94 -0.71
C ILE A 164 16.44 15.15 -0.04
N GLU A 165 15.80 14.05 0.35
CA GLU A 165 14.58 14.07 1.12
C GLU A 165 14.95 13.86 2.60
N ASP A 166 14.67 14.85 3.41
CA ASP A 166 14.75 14.69 4.86
C ASP A 166 13.43 14.15 5.40
N THR A 167 13.48 13.21 6.34
CA THR A 167 12.28 12.59 6.92
C THR A 167 12.14 12.92 8.39
N MET A 168 10.89 13.05 8.87
CA MET A 168 10.58 13.33 10.27
C MET A 168 9.33 12.58 10.71
N HIS A 169 9.32 12.12 11.97
CA HIS A 169 8.17 11.45 12.58
C HIS A 169 7.39 12.44 13.45
N ILE A 170 6.13 12.70 13.09
CA ILE A 170 5.24 13.56 13.87
C ILE A 170 3.94 12.83 14.16
N GLY A 171 3.58 12.66 15.42
CA GLY A 171 2.30 12.06 15.83
C GLY A 171 2.12 10.61 15.35
N GLY A 172 3.23 9.89 15.11
CA GLY A 172 3.20 8.51 14.62
C GLY A 172 3.09 8.37 13.09
N TYR A 173 3.18 9.48 12.35
CA TYR A 173 3.25 9.52 10.89
C TYR A 173 4.63 9.92 10.43
N LEU A 174 5.04 9.42 9.25
CA LEU A 174 6.26 9.81 8.56
C LEU A 174 5.97 11.00 7.64
N PHE A 175 6.74 12.08 7.77
CA PHE A 175 6.72 13.23 6.87
C PHE A 175 8.03 13.26 6.08
N ARG A 176 7.93 13.53 4.77
CA ARG A 176 9.07 13.67 3.86
C ARG A 176 9.13 15.12 3.37
N PHE A 177 10.20 15.80 3.70
CA PHE A 177 10.44 17.17 3.25
C PHE A 177 11.16 17.11 1.90
N VAL A 178 10.49 17.63 0.86
CA VAL A 178 11.05 17.72 -0.49
C VAL A 178 11.73 19.07 -0.64
N ASP A 179 13.01 19.08 -1.00
CA ASP A 179 13.71 20.33 -1.29
C ASP A 179 13.16 20.94 -2.59
N THR A 180 12.50 22.09 -2.41
CA THR A 180 11.92 22.83 -3.53
C THR A 180 12.95 23.66 -4.30
N ALA A 181 14.22 23.72 -3.87
CA ALA A 181 15.27 24.43 -4.60
C ALA A 181 15.57 23.78 -5.95
N GLY A 182 15.48 22.44 -6.05
CA GLY A 182 15.66 21.69 -7.31
C GLY A 182 14.46 21.75 -8.28
N LEU A 183 13.27 22.11 -7.81
CA LEU A 183 12.07 22.20 -8.67
C LEU A 183 12.00 23.47 -9.50
N ARG A 184 12.82 24.51 -9.20
CA ARG A 184 12.85 25.75 -9.96
C ARG A 184 13.73 25.69 -11.20
N GLU A 185 14.70 24.78 -11.28
CA GLU A 185 15.54 24.64 -12.48
C GLU A 185 14.82 23.96 -13.66
N THR A 186 13.67 23.30 -13.40
CA THR A 186 12.89 22.65 -14.45
C THR A 186 11.81 23.53 -15.09
N GLU A 187 11.37 24.59 -14.44
CA GLU A 187 10.39 25.52 -15.04
C GLU A 187 11.04 26.53 -16.02
N ASP A 188 12.29 26.93 -15.79
CA ASP A 188 13.01 27.83 -16.68
C ASP A 188 13.44 27.19 -18.02
N THR A 189 13.35 25.85 -18.13
CA THR A 189 13.72 25.12 -19.38
C THR A 189 12.51 24.87 -20.28
N ILE A 190 11.29 25.11 -19.84
CA ILE A 190 10.06 24.90 -20.63
C ILE A 190 9.58 26.18 -21.32
N GLU A 191 10.03 27.37 -20.87
CA GLU A 191 9.69 28.65 -21.54
C GLU A 191 10.62 29.05 -22.70
N SER A 192 11.58 28.19 -23.08
CA SER A 192 12.51 28.47 -24.17
C SER A 192 12.49 27.42 -25.30
N LEU A 193 11.37 26.80 -25.55
CA LEU A 193 11.02 26.01 -26.73
C LEU A 193 9.60 26.39 -27.20
#